data_eb7af6f13188d431d54a8e6f23358bfe
#
_entry.id   eb7af6f13188d431d54a8e6f23358bfe
#
_cell.length_a   1.000
_cell.length_b   1.000
_cell.length_c   1.000
_cell.angle_alpha   90.00
_cell.angle_beta   90.00
_cell.angle_gamma   90.00
#
_symmetry.space_group_name_H-M   'P 1'
#
loop_
_entity.id
_entity.type
_entity.pdbx_description
1 polymer ?
#
loop_
_entity_poly.entity_id
_entity_poly.type
_entity_poly.pdbx_seq_one_letter_code
_entity_poly.pdbx_strand_id
1 'polypeptide(L)'
;ISWPQPGCNSFPGAYDRVIPTFVAMASALAESEIVRINVKNPEQEKTVRRLLKNCPPERVEFFHIPTDEPWCRDHGPIFVVRDKEPQVAALNFGFNAWGFKLSPFDEDNAVPPAVAAALGIPVFDQSHFILEGGSIDVNGEGAVLTTESCLLNANRNPSRDRAAIEKKLRDMLGVTTVLWLGDGIEGDDTDGHVDDITRFIGPSTVVTAVEEDENDPNFEPLQRNLDRLHVMRLPSGEPLHVLTIPMPPRIER
;
A
#
# COMPACT_ATOMS: atom_id res chain seq x y z
N ILE A 1 -10.40 3.33 4.45
CA ILE A 1 -10.95 2.28 3.56
C ILE A 1 -11.61 2.96 2.37
N SER A 2 -11.36 2.50 1.13
CA SER A 2 -12.22 2.81 -0.01
C SER A 2 -13.27 1.72 -0.14
N TRP A 3 -14.56 2.09 -0.15
CA TRP A 3 -15.64 1.10 -0.24
C TRP A 3 -15.77 0.61 -1.67
N PRO A 4 -15.81 -0.73 -1.90
CA PRO A 4 -15.89 -1.28 -3.25
C PRO A 4 -17.08 -0.75 -4.03
N GLN A 5 -16.89 -0.57 -5.34
CA GLN A 5 -17.97 -0.19 -6.24
C GLN A 5 -18.56 -1.43 -6.93
N PRO A 6 -19.88 -1.47 -7.15
CA PRO A 6 -20.46 -2.47 -8.05
C PRO A 6 -19.81 -2.36 -9.44
N GLY A 7 -19.17 -3.42 -9.91
CA GLY A 7 -18.50 -3.45 -11.22
C GLY A 7 -17.05 -2.98 -11.22
N CYS A 8 -16.40 -2.78 -10.07
CA CYS A 8 -14.95 -2.60 -10.02
C CYS A 8 -14.24 -3.83 -10.62
N ASN A 9 -13.07 -3.60 -11.21
CA ASN A 9 -12.34 -4.66 -11.92
C ASN A 9 -11.76 -5.73 -10.99
N SER A 10 -11.47 -5.37 -9.74
CA SER A 10 -10.92 -6.30 -8.74
C SER A 10 -11.85 -7.44 -8.37
N PHE A 11 -13.16 -7.24 -8.44
CA PHE A 11 -14.15 -8.24 -8.00
C PHE A 11 -15.23 -8.48 -9.07
N PRO A 12 -14.89 -8.91 -10.29
CA PRO A 12 -15.84 -9.08 -11.37
C PRO A 12 -16.90 -10.15 -11.01
N GLY A 13 -18.17 -9.72 -10.92
CA GLY A 13 -19.29 -10.59 -10.56
C GLY A 13 -19.28 -11.10 -9.11
N ALA A 14 -18.39 -10.58 -8.25
CA ALA A 14 -18.23 -11.04 -6.87
C ALA A 14 -18.60 -9.97 -5.81
N TYR A 15 -19.11 -8.82 -6.22
CA TYR A 15 -19.40 -7.69 -5.32
C TYR A 15 -20.15 -8.11 -4.05
N ASP A 16 -21.29 -8.80 -4.17
CA ASP A 16 -22.10 -9.23 -3.01
C ASP A 16 -21.36 -10.20 -2.08
N ARG A 17 -20.38 -10.95 -2.60
CA ARG A 17 -19.58 -11.90 -1.81
C ARG A 17 -18.47 -11.21 -1.02
N VAL A 18 -17.93 -10.10 -1.50
CA VAL A 18 -16.83 -9.38 -0.82
C VAL A 18 -17.33 -8.36 0.21
N ILE A 19 -18.54 -7.84 0.05
CA ILE A 19 -19.11 -6.86 0.99
C ILE A 19 -19.10 -7.34 2.45
N PRO A 20 -19.46 -8.59 2.79
CA PRO A 20 -19.36 -9.08 4.17
C PRO A 20 -17.96 -8.99 4.75
N THR A 21 -16.92 -9.19 3.95
CA THR A 21 -15.51 -9.05 4.37
C THR A 21 -15.18 -7.59 4.67
N PHE A 22 -15.58 -6.64 3.83
CA PHE A 22 -15.40 -5.21 4.09
C PHE A 22 -16.13 -4.76 5.35
N VAL A 23 -17.34 -5.29 5.59
CA VAL A 23 -18.07 -5.04 6.84
C VAL A 23 -17.31 -5.59 8.05
N ALA A 24 -16.79 -6.81 7.96
CA ALA A 24 -16.02 -7.42 9.04
C ALA A 24 -14.72 -6.63 9.33
N MET A 25 -13.98 -6.22 8.29
CA MET A 25 -12.77 -5.40 8.42
C MET A 25 -13.08 -4.04 9.09
N ALA A 26 -14.08 -3.31 8.59
CA ALA A 26 -14.47 -2.02 9.14
C ALA A 26 -14.95 -2.17 10.60
N SER A 27 -15.69 -3.23 10.91
CA SER A 27 -16.18 -3.48 12.27
C SER A 27 -15.04 -3.78 13.24
N ALA A 28 -14.09 -4.62 12.85
CA ALA A 28 -12.93 -4.95 13.67
C ALA A 28 -12.05 -3.71 13.94
N LEU A 29 -11.80 -2.89 12.91
CA LEU A 29 -11.05 -1.64 13.07
C LEU A 29 -11.79 -0.65 13.98
N ALA A 30 -13.11 -0.54 13.88
CA ALA A 30 -13.91 0.37 14.68
C ALA A 30 -13.93 0.04 16.19
N GLU A 31 -13.44 -1.12 16.61
CA GLU A 31 -13.25 -1.45 18.04
C GLU A 31 -12.21 -0.54 18.71
N SER A 32 -11.16 -0.14 17.97
CA SER A 32 -10.04 0.62 18.51
C SER A 32 -9.73 1.92 17.75
N GLU A 33 -10.13 2.03 16.47
CA GLU A 33 -9.75 3.12 15.57
C GLU A 33 -10.97 3.89 15.06
N ILE A 34 -10.74 5.13 14.57
CA ILE A 34 -11.72 5.83 13.74
C ILE A 34 -11.56 5.37 12.29
N VAL A 35 -12.54 4.64 11.79
CA VAL A 35 -12.54 4.14 10.43
C VAL A 35 -13.11 5.17 9.48
N ARG A 36 -12.26 5.76 8.64
CA ARG A 36 -12.65 6.68 7.58
C ARG A 36 -12.91 5.91 6.29
N ILE A 37 -14.12 6.08 5.77
CA ILE A 37 -14.59 5.31 4.61
C ILE A 37 -14.90 6.26 3.45
N ASN A 38 -14.16 6.12 2.35
CA ASN A 38 -14.47 6.76 1.10
C ASN A 38 -15.68 6.06 0.47
N VAL A 39 -16.67 6.84 0.12
CA VAL A 39 -17.89 6.39 -0.58
C VAL A 39 -18.18 7.33 -1.76
N LYS A 40 -18.82 6.81 -2.78
CA LYS A 40 -19.07 7.55 -4.01
C LYS A 40 -20.01 8.75 -3.81
N ASN A 41 -21.03 8.58 -2.97
CA ASN A 41 -22.09 9.56 -2.80
C ASN A 41 -22.94 9.28 -1.54
N PRO A 42 -23.89 10.17 -1.17
CA PRO A 42 -24.75 9.99 0.00
C PRO A 42 -25.62 8.71 -0.01
N GLU A 43 -25.97 8.20 -1.18
CA GLU A 43 -26.77 6.96 -1.28
C GLU A 43 -25.95 5.74 -0.90
N GLN A 44 -24.70 5.71 -1.33
CA GLN A 44 -23.78 4.64 -0.92
C GLN A 44 -23.48 4.75 0.58
N GLU A 45 -23.22 5.95 1.11
CA GLU A 45 -23.06 6.17 2.55
C GLU A 45 -24.22 5.58 3.35
N LYS A 46 -25.46 5.88 2.96
CA LYS A 46 -26.67 5.38 3.61
C LYS A 46 -26.73 3.84 3.60
N THR A 47 -26.28 3.24 2.53
CA THR A 47 -26.19 1.78 2.41
C THR A 47 -25.13 1.21 3.33
N VAL A 48 -23.92 1.77 3.32
CA VAL A 48 -22.81 1.31 4.16
C VAL A 48 -23.10 1.51 5.65
N ARG A 49 -23.70 2.64 6.04
CA ARG A 49 -24.17 2.86 7.44
C ARG A 49 -25.14 1.77 7.92
N ARG A 50 -26.04 1.29 7.06
CA ARG A 50 -26.94 0.18 7.42
C ARG A 50 -26.20 -1.14 7.62
N LEU A 51 -25.16 -1.38 6.84
CA LEU A 51 -24.31 -2.57 6.97
C LEU A 51 -23.47 -2.51 8.27
N LEU A 52 -22.98 -1.33 8.63
CA LEU A 52 -22.14 -1.07 9.81
C LEU A 52 -22.97 -0.66 11.05
N LYS A 53 -24.26 -0.96 11.09
CA LYS A 53 -25.17 -0.54 12.17
C LYS A 53 -24.78 -0.97 13.59
N ASN A 54 -23.90 -1.97 13.71
CA ASN A 54 -23.42 -2.49 14.99
C ASN A 54 -22.09 -1.82 15.42
N CYS A 55 -21.46 -1.02 14.54
CA CYS A 55 -20.26 -0.26 14.90
C CYS A 55 -20.65 0.98 15.72
N PRO A 56 -19.80 1.42 16.66
CA PRO A 56 -19.98 2.70 17.33
C PRO A 56 -20.02 3.84 16.29
N PRO A 57 -21.10 4.65 16.24
CA PRO A 57 -21.27 5.66 15.18
C PRO A 57 -20.17 6.74 15.21
N GLU A 58 -19.59 7.01 16.38
CA GLU A 58 -18.46 7.93 16.58
C GLU A 58 -17.12 7.38 16.07
N ARG A 59 -17.07 6.09 15.75
CA ARG A 59 -15.88 5.40 15.21
C ARG A 59 -15.93 5.24 13.69
N VAL A 60 -16.99 5.70 13.01
CA VAL A 60 -17.13 5.57 11.57
C VAL A 60 -17.43 6.91 10.92
N GLU A 61 -16.48 7.42 10.16
CA GLU A 61 -16.59 8.67 9.40
C GLU A 61 -16.67 8.36 7.90
N PHE A 62 -17.45 9.15 7.16
CA PHE A 62 -17.59 8.97 5.71
C PHE A 62 -17.10 10.21 4.97
N PHE A 63 -16.34 9.96 3.91
CA PHE A 63 -15.95 10.97 2.94
C PHE A 63 -16.60 10.65 1.59
N HIS A 64 -17.24 11.64 0.96
CA HIS A 64 -17.78 11.49 -0.40
C HIS A 64 -16.65 11.69 -1.41
N ILE A 65 -15.78 10.71 -1.48
CA ILE A 65 -14.63 10.63 -2.39
C ILE A 65 -14.83 9.38 -3.23
N PRO A 66 -15.22 9.52 -4.52
CA PRO A 66 -15.40 8.39 -5.40
C PRO A 66 -14.05 7.70 -5.67
N THR A 67 -14.10 6.39 -5.89
CA THR A 67 -12.96 5.56 -6.26
C THR A 67 -13.37 4.55 -7.31
N ASP A 68 -12.45 4.19 -8.21
CA ASP A 68 -12.62 3.13 -9.19
C ASP A 68 -12.42 1.75 -8.53
N GLU A 69 -11.38 1.63 -7.69
CA GLU A 69 -11.00 0.38 -7.01
C GLU A 69 -10.88 0.59 -5.49
N PRO A 70 -10.99 -0.46 -4.66
CA PRO A 70 -10.97 -0.34 -3.19
C PRO A 70 -9.58 -0.29 -2.55
N TRP A 71 -8.52 -0.33 -3.34
CA TRP A 71 -7.13 -0.51 -2.87
C TRP A 71 -6.49 0.80 -2.39
N CYS A 72 -7.07 1.38 -1.31
CA CYS A 72 -6.60 2.65 -0.74
C CYS A 72 -5.17 2.59 -0.16
N ARG A 73 -4.60 1.42 0.03
CA ARG A 73 -3.18 1.27 0.35
C ARG A 73 -2.31 1.81 -0.79
N ASP A 74 -2.74 1.60 -2.04
CA ASP A 74 -1.95 1.93 -3.22
C ASP A 74 -2.23 3.32 -3.77
N HIS A 75 -3.49 3.69 -3.90
CA HIS A 75 -3.89 4.98 -4.43
C HIS A 75 -4.11 6.06 -3.37
N GLY A 76 -4.10 5.72 -2.08
CA GLY A 76 -4.30 6.67 -0.99
C GLY A 76 -3.09 7.60 -0.76
N PRO A 77 -3.27 8.71 -0.03
CA PRO A 77 -2.16 9.59 0.31
C PRO A 77 -1.15 8.89 1.23
N ILE A 78 0.11 9.17 1.01
CA ILE A 78 1.17 8.79 1.96
C ILE A 78 1.31 9.95 2.95
N PHE A 79 1.08 9.68 4.24
CA PHE A 79 1.19 10.69 5.27
C PHE A 79 2.62 10.79 5.79
N VAL A 80 3.08 12.03 5.96
CA VAL A 80 4.36 12.35 6.60
C VAL A 80 4.13 13.21 7.83
N VAL A 81 4.98 13.05 8.82
CA VAL A 81 4.87 13.76 10.11
C VAL A 81 6.14 14.55 10.43
N ARG A 82 5.98 15.61 11.22
CA ARG A 82 7.08 16.40 11.78
C ARG A 82 6.72 16.98 13.15
N ASP A 83 7.73 17.43 13.89
CA ASP A 83 7.54 17.99 15.25
C ASP A 83 6.99 19.45 15.26
N LYS A 84 6.82 20.07 14.10
CA LYS A 84 6.34 21.46 13.98
C LYS A 84 5.00 21.51 13.26
N GLU A 85 4.17 22.49 13.60
CA GLU A 85 2.91 22.74 12.90
C GLU A 85 3.13 23.14 11.42
N PRO A 86 2.33 22.67 10.51
CA PRO A 86 1.38 21.56 10.66
C PRO A 86 2.16 20.24 10.89
N GLN A 87 1.70 19.43 11.85
CA GLN A 87 2.40 18.18 12.22
C GLN A 87 2.25 17.08 11.20
N VAL A 88 1.19 17.10 10.42
CA VAL A 88 0.87 16.06 9.42
C VAL A 88 0.68 16.72 8.05
N ALA A 89 1.18 16.08 7.02
CA ALA A 89 0.92 16.43 5.63
C ALA A 89 0.70 15.16 4.79
N ALA A 90 0.01 15.31 3.67
CA ALA A 90 -0.19 14.27 2.68
C ALA A 90 0.76 14.46 1.50
N LEU A 91 1.33 13.37 1.01
CA LEU A 91 2.02 13.30 -0.28
C LEU A 91 1.03 12.78 -1.32
N ASN A 92 0.86 13.52 -2.39
CA ASN A 92 0.05 13.14 -3.54
C ASN A 92 0.97 12.58 -4.63
N PHE A 93 1.28 11.30 -4.58
CA PHE A 93 1.95 10.60 -5.68
C PHE A 93 0.97 10.21 -6.77
N GLY A 94 1.47 10.04 -7.99
CA GLY A 94 0.65 9.54 -9.10
C GLY A 94 0.33 8.06 -8.93
N PHE A 95 -0.88 7.69 -9.31
CA PHE A 95 -1.33 6.32 -9.41
C PHE A 95 -1.75 6.03 -10.84
N ASN A 96 -1.30 4.92 -11.41
CA ASN A 96 -1.58 4.53 -12.80
C ASN A 96 -2.10 3.09 -12.92
N ALA A 97 -2.85 2.64 -11.90
CA ALA A 97 -3.43 1.29 -11.85
C ALA A 97 -2.39 0.19 -12.11
N TRP A 98 -1.33 0.20 -11.29
CA TRP A 98 -0.24 -0.79 -11.30
C TRP A 98 0.44 -0.94 -12.67
N GLY A 99 0.67 0.18 -13.35
CA GLY A 99 1.29 0.18 -14.67
C GLY A 99 0.28 0.03 -15.81
N PHE A 100 -0.90 0.66 -15.69
CA PHE A 100 -1.99 0.66 -16.68
C PHE A 100 -2.65 -0.71 -16.89
N LYS A 101 -2.63 -1.58 -15.87
CA LYS A 101 -3.26 -2.92 -15.93
C LYS A 101 -4.78 -2.85 -15.82
N LEU A 102 -5.31 -1.84 -15.11
CA LEU A 102 -6.75 -1.61 -14.96
C LEU A 102 -7.13 -0.23 -15.50
N SER A 103 -8.41 -0.07 -15.86
CA SER A 103 -9.00 1.18 -16.33
C SER A 103 -10.51 1.14 -16.09
N PRO A 104 -11.15 2.27 -15.68
CA PRO A 104 -10.52 3.56 -15.37
C PRO A 104 -9.75 3.55 -14.05
N PHE A 105 -8.97 4.60 -13.76
CA PHE A 105 -8.28 4.84 -12.49
C PHE A 105 -8.21 6.33 -12.12
N ASP A 106 -8.96 7.16 -12.83
CA ASP A 106 -8.92 8.62 -12.63
C ASP A 106 -9.49 9.02 -11.27
N GLU A 107 -10.54 8.34 -10.81
CA GLU A 107 -11.12 8.56 -9.47
C GLU A 107 -10.10 8.17 -8.40
N ASP A 108 -9.41 7.05 -8.55
CA ASP A 108 -8.36 6.59 -7.61
C ASP A 108 -7.18 7.57 -7.55
N ASN A 109 -6.70 8.02 -8.70
CA ASN A 109 -5.58 8.98 -8.77
C ASN A 109 -5.95 10.35 -8.16
N ALA A 110 -7.23 10.67 -8.01
CA ALA A 110 -7.72 11.90 -7.37
C ALA A 110 -7.91 11.78 -5.84
N VAL A 111 -7.78 10.60 -5.27
CA VAL A 111 -8.03 10.36 -3.83
C VAL A 111 -7.09 11.14 -2.91
N PRO A 112 -5.76 11.20 -3.12
CA PRO A 112 -4.87 11.86 -2.17
C PRO A 112 -5.19 13.33 -1.89
N PRO A 113 -5.38 14.21 -2.89
CA PRO A 113 -5.74 15.58 -2.63
C PRO A 113 -7.15 15.73 -2.03
N ALA A 114 -8.11 14.86 -2.39
CA ALA A 114 -9.45 14.88 -1.83
C ALA A 114 -9.46 14.51 -0.34
N VAL A 115 -8.70 13.49 0.06
CA VAL A 115 -8.54 13.10 1.46
C VAL A 115 -7.84 14.22 2.25
N ALA A 116 -6.76 14.82 1.72
CA ALA A 116 -6.08 15.92 2.37
C ALA A 116 -7.01 17.11 2.61
N ALA A 117 -7.84 17.46 1.62
CA ALA A 117 -8.85 18.53 1.74
C ALA A 117 -9.91 18.19 2.80
N ALA A 118 -10.42 16.96 2.83
CA ALA A 118 -11.39 16.50 3.81
C ALA A 118 -10.85 16.53 5.25
N LEU A 119 -9.54 16.29 5.42
CA LEU A 119 -8.85 16.34 6.71
C LEU A 119 -8.34 17.74 7.09
N GLY A 120 -8.38 18.71 6.16
CA GLY A 120 -7.84 20.05 6.38
C GLY A 120 -6.33 20.10 6.58
N ILE A 121 -5.58 19.17 5.97
CA ILE A 121 -4.12 19.09 6.07
C ILE A 121 -3.44 19.52 4.77
N PRO A 122 -2.18 20.00 4.84
CA PRO A 122 -1.41 20.33 3.65
C PRO A 122 -1.17 19.12 2.76
N VAL A 123 -1.09 19.36 1.44
CA VAL A 123 -0.71 18.36 0.45
C VAL A 123 0.52 18.82 -0.31
N PHE A 124 1.48 17.92 -0.51
CA PHE A 124 2.63 18.10 -1.39
C PHE A 124 2.40 17.31 -2.68
N ASP A 125 2.20 18.03 -3.77
CA ASP A 125 1.94 17.41 -5.07
C ASP A 125 3.20 16.80 -5.68
N GLN A 126 3.15 15.49 -5.88
CA GLN A 126 4.15 14.65 -6.53
C GLN A 126 3.51 13.77 -7.61
N SER A 127 2.35 14.14 -8.13
CA SER A 127 1.55 13.35 -9.08
C SER A 127 2.28 12.98 -10.39
N HIS A 128 3.39 13.66 -10.69
CA HIS A 128 4.29 13.33 -11.80
C HIS A 128 5.24 12.15 -11.52
N PHE A 129 5.19 11.57 -10.33
CA PHE A 129 5.97 10.40 -9.93
C PHE A 129 5.01 9.32 -9.46
N ILE A 130 5.02 8.17 -10.14
CA ILE A 130 4.17 7.03 -9.78
C ILE A 130 4.76 6.31 -8.57
N LEU A 131 3.96 6.19 -7.51
CA LEU A 131 4.33 5.45 -6.31
C LEU A 131 3.08 4.96 -5.59
N GLU A 132 2.91 3.67 -5.55
CA GLU A 132 1.87 3.00 -4.77
C GLU A 132 2.32 2.81 -3.31
N GLY A 133 1.40 2.94 -2.36
CA GLY A 133 1.71 2.74 -0.94
C GLY A 133 2.19 1.33 -0.60
N GLY A 134 1.70 0.31 -1.32
CA GLY A 134 2.13 -1.09 -1.18
C GLY A 134 3.54 -1.37 -1.71
N SER A 135 4.05 -0.52 -2.60
CA SER A 135 5.40 -0.66 -3.14
C SER A 135 6.51 -0.28 -2.15
N ILE A 136 6.15 0.29 -0.99
CA ILE A 136 7.10 0.72 0.04
C ILE A 136 6.68 0.26 1.44
N ASP A 137 7.66 0.00 2.29
CA ASP A 137 7.46 -0.24 3.72
C ASP A 137 8.55 0.45 4.54
N VAL A 138 8.19 1.21 5.56
CA VAL A 138 9.11 2.03 6.35
C VAL A 138 9.23 1.53 7.79
N ASN A 139 10.42 1.64 8.37
CA ASN A 139 10.64 1.24 9.76
C ASN A 139 10.42 2.37 10.79
N GLY A 140 10.12 3.59 10.34
CA GLY A 140 9.99 4.77 11.19
C GLY A 140 11.33 5.37 11.67
N GLU A 141 12.47 4.76 11.37
CA GLU A 141 13.82 5.17 11.79
C GLU A 141 14.77 5.36 10.61
N GLY A 142 14.25 5.83 9.49
CA GLY A 142 15.05 6.25 8.34
C GLY A 142 15.36 5.17 7.31
N ALA A 143 14.78 3.97 7.41
CA ALA A 143 14.86 2.96 6.36
C ALA A 143 13.53 2.77 5.65
N VAL A 144 13.59 2.52 4.34
CA VAL A 144 12.46 2.09 3.50
C VAL A 144 12.85 0.85 2.71
N LEU A 145 11.98 -0.17 2.72
CA LEU A 145 12.03 -1.34 1.85
C LEU A 145 11.22 -1.08 0.58
N THR A 146 11.70 -1.60 -0.53
CA THR A 146 11.02 -1.62 -1.83
C THR A 146 11.59 -2.75 -2.70
N THR A 147 11.03 -2.95 -3.90
CA THR A 147 11.49 -3.95 -4.86
C THR A 147 11.99 -3.34 -6.16
N GLU A 148 12.94 -4.02 -6.79
CA GLU A 148 13.44 -3.64 -8.12
C GLU A 148 12.37 -3.88 -9.19
N SER A 149 11.68 -5.00 -9.12
CA SER A 149 10.63 -5.37 -10.08
C SER A 149 9.49 -4.37 -10.16
N CYS A 150 9.15 -3.69 -9.06
CA CYS A 150 8.12 -2.64 -9.04
C CYS A 150 8.69 -1.27 -9.41
N LEU A 151 9.56 -0.69 -8.58
CA LEU A 151 9.95 0.72 -8.76
C LEU A 151 10.88 0.99 -9.93
N LEU A 152 11.64 -0.02 -10.41
CA LEU A 152 12.47 0.09 -11.61
C LEU A 152 11.73 -0.39 -12.87
N ASN A 153 10.47 -0.81 -12.75
CA ASN A 153 9.67 -1.19 -13.91
C ASN A 153 9.41 0.02 -14.81
N ALA A 154 9.57 -0.19 -16.12
CA ALA A 154 9.34 0.87 -17.11
C ALA A 154 7.88 1.38 -17.15
N ASN A 155 6.92 0.61 -16.58
CA ASN A 155 5.53 1.00 -16.51
C ASN A 155 5.21 1.95 -15.34
N ARG A 156 6.20 2.35 -14.53
CA ARG A 156 6.03 3.33 -13.44
C ARG A 156 6.71 4.67 -13.79
N ASN A 157 8.04 4.71 -13.72
CA ASN A 157 8.83 5.93 -13.91
C ASN A 157 9.95 5.72 -14.96
N PRO A 158 9.65 5.48 -16.24
CA PRO A 158 10.61 5.00 -17.24
C PRO A 158 11.78 5.95 -17.52
N SER A 159 11.64 7.23 -17.20
CA SER A 159 12.70 8.23 -17.37
C SER A 159 13.65 8.34 -16.18
N ARG A 160 13.51 7.51 -15.16
CA ARG A 160 14.26 7.60 -13.91
C ARG A 160 15.06 6.33 -13.66
N ASP A 161 16.33 6.51 -13.32
CA ASP A 161 17.18 5.44 -12.83
C ASP A 161 17.02 5.22 -11.31
N ARG A 162 17.66 4.19 -10.79
CA ARG A 162 17.69 3.86 -9.36
C ARG A 162 18.07 5.06 -8.49
N ALA A 163 19.11 5.79 -8.86
CA ALA A 163 19.62 6.91 -8.07
C ALA A 163 18.58 8.04 -7.97
N ALA A 164 17.87 8.32 -9.07
CA ALA A 164 16.80 9.31 -9.09
C ALA A 164 15.57 8.88 -8.26
N ILE A 165 15.21 7.59 -8.28
CA ILE A 165 14.14 7.02 -7.45
C ILE A 165 14.53 7.09 -5.97
N GLU A 166 15.72 6.63 -5.59
CA GLU A 166 16.21 6.71 -4.21
C GLU A 166 16.25 8.15 -3.68
N LYS A 167 16.71 9.09 -4.53
CA LYS A 167 16.69 10.51 -4.15
C LYS A 167 15.26 10.98 -3.88
N LYS A 168 14.30 10.61 -4.72
CA LYS A 168 12.88 10.96 -4.53
C LYS A 168 12.34 10.39 -3.21
N LEU A 169 12.61 9.12 -2.91
CA LEU A 169 12.17 8.49 -1.67
C LEU A 169 12.77 9.19 -0.44
N ARG A 170 14.08 9.50 -0.48
CA ARG A 170 14.74 10.25 0.62
C ARG A 170 14.14 11.63 0.82
N ASP A 171 13.96 12.37 -0.27
CA ASP A 171 13.46 13.76 -0.22
C ASP A 171 12.01 13.83 0.31
N MET A 172 11.17 12.85 -0.03
CA MET A 172 9.75 12.89 0.26
C MET A 172 9.38 12.16 1.55
N LEU A 173 10.00 11.02 1.84
CA LEU A 173 9.66 10.18 2.99
C LEU A 173 10.53 10.48 4.23
N GLY A 174 11.56 11.30 4.10
CA GLY A 174 12.49 11.59 5.20
C GLY A 174 13.39 10.41 5.59
N VAL A 175 13.52 9.42 4.71
CA VAL A 175 14.39 8.26 4.92
C VAL A 175 15.81 8.56 4.47
N THR A 176 16.79 7.85 5.03
CA THR A 176 18.20 7.96 4.65
C THR A 176 18.69 6.74 3.87
N THR A 177 18.08 5.60 4.09
CA THR A 177 18.47 4.31 3.50
C THR A 177 17.31 3.68 2.75
N VAL A 178 17.57 3.30 1.48
CA VAL A 178 16.63 2.54 0.66
C VAL A 178 17.16 1.11 0.54
N LEU A 179 16.36 0.15 0.96
CA LEU A 179 16.67 -1.28 0.97
C LEU A 179 15.91 -1.94 -0.19
N TRP A 180 16.65 -2.54 -1.12
CA TRP A 180 16.07 -3.08 -2.35
C TRP A 180 16.00 -4.60 -2.33
N LEU A 181 14.79 -5.14 -2.35
CA LEU A 181 14.53 -6.52 -2.73
C LEU A 181 14.52 -6.66 -4.25
N GLY A 182 14.49 -7.89 -4.75
CA GLY A 182 14.46 -8.18 -6.19
C GLY A 182 13.04 -8.27 -6.72
N ASP A 183 12.64 -9.51 -6.97
CA ASP A 183 11.36 -9.84 -7.60
C ASP A 183 10.25 -10.05 -6.55
N GLY A 184 9.00 -9.92 -6.98
CA GLY A 184 7.81 -10.34 -6.24
C GLY A 184 7.53 -11.84 -6.36
N ILE A 185 6.27 -12.23 -6.16
CA ILE A 185 5.77 -13.61 -6.24
C ILE A 185 4.97 -13.83 -7.52
N GLU A 186 4.86 -15.09 -7.95
CA GLU A 186 4.05 -15.46 -9.11
C GLU A 186 2.57 -15.11 -8.90
N GLY A 187 1.95 -14.50 -9.92
CA GLY A 187 0.54 -14.12 -9.89
C GLY A 187 0.26 -12.79 -9.19
N ASP A 188 1.28 -12.08 -8.74
CA ASP A 188 1.15 -10.72 -8.22
C ASP A 188 0.91 -9.71 -9.37
N ASP A 189 -0.25 -9.06 -9.33
CA ASP A 189 -0.65 -8.06 -10.32
C ASP A 189 0.03 -6.70 -10.12
N THR A 190 0.79 -6.51 -9.02
CA THR A 190 1.41 -5.24 -8.66
C THR A 190 2.83 -5.05 -9.20
N ASP A 191 3.40 -6.05 -9.87
CA ASP A 191 4.81 -6.16 -10.31
C ASP A 191 5.79 -6.32 -9.14
N GLY A 192 5.37 -6.88 -8.03
CA GLY A 192 6.24 -7.17 -6.89
C GLY A 192 6.19 -6.10 -5.81
N HIS A 193 5.02 -5.77 -5.32
CA HIS A 193 4.90 -4.94 -4.12
C HIS A 193 5.65 -5.55 -2.94
N VAL A 194 6.37 -4.71 -2.19
CA VAL A 194 7.14 -5.20 -1.04
C VAL A 194 6.26 -5.68 0.10
N ASP A 195 5.06 -5.12 0.25
CA ASP A 195 4.14 -5.48 1.33
C ASP A 195 3.49 -6.86 1.16
N ASP A 196 3.55 -7.43 -0.04
CA ASP A 196 3.14 -8.81 -0.32
C ASP A 196 4.17 -9.85 0.13
N ILE A 197 5.44 -9.45 0.31
CA ILE A 197 6.54 -10.37 0.60
C ILE A 197 7.29 -10.08 1.88
N THR A 198 7.49 -8.80 2.25
CA THR A 198 8.32 -8.43 3.42
C THR A 198 7.78 -7.18 4.10
N ARG A 199 7.60 -7.23 5.42
CA ARG A 199 7.14 -6.10 6.21
C ARG A 199 8.02 -5.87 7.44
N PHE A 200 8.27 -4.61 7.77
CA PHE A 200 8.79 -4.25 9.09
C PHE A 200 7.75 -4.54 10.18
N ILE A 201 8.17 -5.23 11.23
CA ILE A 201 7.39 -5.47 12.46
C ILE A 201 8.03 -4.81 13.68
N GLY A 202 9.06 -4.04 13.45
CA GLY A 202 9.79 -3.25 14.43
C GLY A 202 10.91 -2.46 13.75
N PRO A 203 11.60 -1.57 14.46
CA PRO A 203 12.62 -0.70 13.87
C PRO A 203 13.76 -1.43 13.14
N SER A 204 14.10 -2.63 13.61
CA SER A 204 15.20 -3.45 13.07
C SER A 204 14.77 -4.86 12.68
N THR A 205 13.48 -5.18 12.78
CA THR A 205 12.98 -6.53 12.53
C THR A 205 12.01 -6.54 11.35
N VAL A 206 12.21 -7.48 10.45
CA VAL A 206 11.30 -7.75 9.34
C VAL A 206 10.74 -9.17 9.43
N VAL A 207 9.54 -9.37 8.93
CA VAL A 207 8.99 -10.68 8.58
C VAL A 207 8.95 -10.78 7.06
N THR A 208 9.39 -11.91 6.51
CA THR A 208 9.43 -12.16 5.07
C THR A 208 8.88 -13.53 4.74
N ALA A 209 8.17 -13.62 3.61
CA ALA A 209 7.70 -14.89 3.07
C ALA A 209 8.87 -15.73 2.55
N VAL A 210 8.79 -17.04 2.72
CA VAL A 210 9.71 -18.04 2.15
C VAL A 210 8.91 -19.17 1.52
N GLU A 211 9.42 -19.74 0.44
CA GLU A 211 8.90 -20.96 -0.15
C GLU A 211 9.88 -22.11 0.16
N GLU A 212 9.37 -23.25 0.61
CA GLU A 212 10.17 -24.41 1.00
C GLU A 212 10.26 -25.46 -0.10
N ASP A 213 9.33 -25.47 -1.07
CA ASP A 213 9.38 -26.39 -2.22
C ASP A 213 10.27 -25.81 -3.32
N GLU A 214 11.43 -26.42 -3.53
CA GLU A 214 12.39 -26.02 -4.58
C GLU A 214 11.82 -26.08 -6.01
N ASN A 215 10.69 -26.76 -6.21
CA ASN A 215 10.01 -26.84 -7.51
C ASN A 215 8.93 -25.75 -7.69
N ASP A 216 8.59 -25.00 -6.65
CA ASP A 216 7.65 -23.88 -6.76
C ASP A 216 8.34 -22.68 -7.42
N PRO A 217 7.68 -21.99 -8.36
CA PRO A 217 8.26 -20.82 -9.04
C PRO A 217 8.62 -19.67 -8.09
N ASN A 218 8.05 -19.62 -6.90
CA ASN A 218 8.36 -18.62 -5.89
C ASN A 218 9.64 -18.93 -5.09
N PHE A 219 10.14 -20.17 -5.12
CA PHE A 219 11.31 -20.57 -4.33
C PHE A 219 12.53 -19.68 -4.60
N GLU A 220 12.97 -19.60 -5.83
CA GLU A 220 14.17 -18.84 -6.18
C GLU A 220 14.03 -17.32 -5.93
N PRO A 221 12.93 -16.63 -6.32
CA PRO A 221 12.76 -15.21 -6.03
C PRO A 221 12.78 -14.90 -4.53
N LEU A 222 12.04 -15.67 -3.72
CA LEU A 222 11.97 -15.46 -2.28
C LEU A 222 13.29 -15.80 -1.59
N GLN A 223 14.01 -16.85 -2.02
CA GLN A 223 15.33 -17.16 -1.50
C GLN A 223 16.33 -16.03 -1.79
N ARG A 224 16.33 -15.48 -3.01
CA ARG A 224 17.18 -14.31 -3.34
C ARG A 224 16.85 -13.10 -2.49
N ASN A 225 15.58 -12.86 -2.20
CA ASN A 225 15.16 -11.78 -1.32
C ASN A 225 15.61 -12.01 0.13
N LEU A 226 15.50 -13.21 0.64
CA LEU A 226 16.00 -13.59 1.97
C LEU A 226 17.52 -13.37 2.09
N ASP A 227 18.30 -13.76 1.08
CA ASP A 227 19.74 -13.55 1.04
C ASP A 227 20.10 -12.06 1.04
N ARG A 228 19.34 -11.23 0.30
CA ARG A 228 19.50 -9.76 0.31
C ARG A 228 19.23 -9.18 1.70
N LEU A 229 18.15 -9.60 2.37
CA LEU A 229 17.80 -9.12 3.71
C LEU A 229 18.92 -9.40 4.72
N HIS A 230 19.56 -10.57 4.68
CA HIS A 230 20.64 -10.94 5.58
C HIS A 230 21.91 -10.05 5.46
N VAL A 231 22.15 -9.49 4.27
CA VAL A 231 23.31 -8.61 4.04
C VAL A 231 22.99 -7.13 4.16
N MET A 232 21.70 -6.74 4.19
CA MET A 232 21.27 -5.36 4.34
C MET A 232 21.69 -4.77 5.68
N ARG A 233 21.86 -3.45 5.69
CA ARG A 233 22.20 -2.68 6.90
C ARG A 233 21.26 -1.51 7.05
N LEU A 234 20.82 -1.31 8.28
CA LEU A 234 20.03 -0.16 8.69
C LEU A 234 20.85 1.12 8.67
N PRO A 235 20.22 2.31 8.77
CA PRO A 235 20.95 3.59 8.90
C PRO A 235 21.98 3.61 10.05
N SER A 236 21.72 2.85 11.11
CA SER A 236 22.65 2.67 12.25
C SER A 236 23.90 1.83 11.93
N GLY A 237 23.91 1.14 10.78
CA GLY A 237 24.92 0.13 10.42
C GLY A 237 24.61 -1.28 10.94
N GLU A 238 23.58 -1.46 11.76
CA GLU A 238 23.16 -2.76 12.29
C GLU A 238 22.50 -3.62 11.20
N PRO A 239 22.61 -4.96 11.30
CA PRO A 239 21.88 -5.88 10.41
C PRO A 239 20.38 -5.88 10.74
N LEU A 240 19.58 -6.29 9.76
CA LEU A 240 18.18 -6.62 9.98
C LEU A 240 18.07 -7.93 10.78
N HIS A 241 17.12 -7.97 11.70
CA HIS A 241 16.63 -9.21 12.29
C HIS A 241 15.51 -9.75 11.39
N VAL A 242 15.74 -10.89 10.76
CA VAL A 242 14.83 -11.47 9.77
C VAL A 242 14.08 -12.65 10.36
N LEU A 243 12.76 -12.57 10.37
CA LEU A 243 11.86 -13.67 10.70
C LEU A 243 11.20 -14.16 9.41
N THR A 244 11.05 -15.47 9.27
CA THR A 244 10.44 -16.08 8.08
C THR A 244 9.06 -16.63 8.39
N ILE A 245 8.16 -16.55 7.42
CA ILE A 245 6.88 -17.26 7.40
C ILE A 245 6.76 -18.05 6.08
N PRO A 246 6.25 -19.28 6.11
CA PRO A 246 6.07 -20.04 4.89
C PRO A 246 4.96 -19.44 4.03
N MET A 247 5.11 -19.56 2.71
CA MET A 247 4.03 -19.26 1.77
C MET A 247 2.81 -20.15 2.07
N PRO A 248 1.58 -19.64 1.86
CA PRO A 248 0.40 -20.48 1.94
C PRO A 248 0.41 -21.51 0.78
N PRO A 249 -0.29 -22.65 0.92
CA PRO A 249 -0.46 -23.57 -0.18
C PRO A 249 -1.05 -22.88 -1.41
N ARG A 250 -0.57 -23.28 -2.60
CA ARG A 250 -1.03 -22.72 -3.87
C ARG A 250 -2.55 -22.88 -4.01
N ILE A 251 -3.23 -21.80 -4.31
CA ILE A 251 -4.68 -21.79 -4.58
C ILE A 251 -4.87 -21.80 -6.09
N GLU A 252 -5.38 -22.89 -6.63
CA GLU A 252 -5.82 -22.97 -8.02
C GLU A 252 -7.23 -22.35 -8.15
N ARG A 253 -7.38 -21.52 -9.18
CA ARG A 253 -8.67 -20.88 -9.52
C ARG A 253 -9.37 -21.62 -10.64
#